data_f1ba3c3408cec38d41e66aa47c781b71
#
_entry.id   f1ba3c3408cec38d41e66aa47c781b71
#
_cell.length_a   1.000
_cell.length_b   1.000
_cell.length_c   1.000
_cell.angle_alpha   90.00
_cell.angle_beta   90.00
_cell.angle_gamma   90.00
#
_symmetry.space_group_name_H-M   'P 1'
#
loop_
_entity.id
_entity.type
_entity.pdbx_description
1 polymer ?
#
loop_
_entity_poly.entity_id
_entity_poly.type
_entity_poly.pdbx_seq_one_letter_code
_entity_poly.pdbx_strand_id
1 'polypeptide(L)'
;MRAYLAFAVLFAALFSPSAQAAERLAGPVEAEVVRVIDGDSLVVRARIWLGQTVETHVRLAGVDAPELRGKCEEEKRQAEAARAALASLTQGPVRLLDIETDKYGGRVLARIESAAHGDVATALVARGVVRAYDGGARGGWCRLAGAMPLKAPDRP
;
A
#
# COMPACT_ATOMS: atom_id res chain seq x y z
N MET A 1 -57.30 14.34 15.52
CA MET A 1 -55.88 14.17 15.87
C MET A 1 -55.28 12.85 15.38
N ARG A 2 -55.75 12.22 14.29
CA ARG A 2 -55.20 10.93 13.75
C ARG A 2 -54.54 11.02 12.37
N ALA A 3 -54.55 12.18 11.72
CA ALA A 3 -54.06 12.36 10.33
C ALA A 3 -52.58 12.80 10.24
N TYR A 4 -51.94 13.29 11.30
CA TYR A 4 -50.56 13.82 11.24
C TYR A 4 -49.47 12.79 11.49
N LEU A 5 -49.78 11.59 11.99
CA LEU A 5 -48.82 10.52 12.25
C LEU A 5 -48.42 9.72 11.00
N ALA A 6 -49.26 9.72 9.97
CA ALA A 6 -48.98 8.96 8.74
C ALA A 6 -47.99 9.68 7.80
N PHE A 7 -47.81 11.01 7.93
CA PHE A 7 -46.96 11.80 7.01
C PHE A 7 -45.48 11.83 7.43
N ALA A 8 -45.20 11.61 8.73
CA ALA A 8 -43.80 11.62 9.25
C ALA A 8 -43.03 10.35 8.93
N VAL A 9 -43.70 9.22 8.70
CA VAL A 9 -43.02 7.92 8.41
C VAL A 9 -42.57 7.82 6.96
N LEU A 10 -43.23 8.51 6.02
CA LEU A 10 -42.91 8.44 4.60
C LEU A 10 -41.67 9.28 4.20
N PHE A 11 -41.26 10.23 5.03
CA PHE A 11 -40.11 11.11 4.71
C PHE A 11 -38.75 10.54 5.20
N ALA A 12 -38.78 9.57 6.11
CA ALA A 12 -37.54 8.93 6.65
C ALA A 12 -36.90 7.90 5.70
N ALA A 13 -37.64 7.45 4.66
CA ALA A 13 -37.17 6.38 3.76
C ALA A 13 -36.29 6.85 2.59
N LEU A 14 -36.11 8.19 2.42
CA LEU A 14 -35.36 8.74 1.27
C LEU A 14 -33.90 9.10 1.53
N PHE A 15 -33.43 8.92 2.76
CA PHE A 15 -32.01 9.07 3.09
C PHE A 15 -31.32 7.70 3.24
N SER A 16 -31.26 6.93 2.15
CA SER A 16 -30.30 5.82 2.09
C SER A 16 -28.91 6.43 1.90
N PRO A 17 -27.95 6.24 2.80
CA PRO A 17 -26.57 6.64 2.53
C PRO A 17 -26.10 5.85 1.33
N SER A 18 -25.83 6.53 0.22
CA SER A 18 -25.14 5.92 -0.92
C SER A 18 -23.78 5.46 -0.44
N ALA A 19 -23.57 4.16 -0.32
CA ALA A 19 -22.23 3.60 -0.14
C ALA A 19 -21.42 4.00 -1.37
N GLN A 20 -20.53 4.98 -1.20
CA GLN A 20 -19.64 5.41 -2.26
C GLN A 20 -18.68 4.27 -2.51
N ALA A 21 -18.82 3.57 -3.64
CA ALA A 21 -17.87 2.56 -4.05
C ALA A 21 -16.47 3.20 -4.14
N ALA A 22 -15.45 2.50 -3.65
CA ALA A 22 -14.08 2.98 -3.77
C ALA A 22 -13.78 3.21 -5.26
N GLU A 23 -13.26 4.39 -5.57
CA GLU A 23 -12.87 4.72 -6.93
C GLU A 23 -11.67 3.84 -7.32
N ARG A 24 -11.78 3.16 -8.47
CA ARG A 24 -10.80 2.18 -8.94
C ARG A 24 -10.47 2.41 -10.40
N LEU A 25 -9.18 2.30 -10.72
CA LEU A 25 -8.65 2.34 -12.07
C LEU A 25 -7.75 1.11 -12.30
N ALA A 26 -8.11 0.27 -13.29
CA ALA A 26 -7.40 -0.97 -13.56
C ALA A 26 -5.93 -0.76 -13.97
N GLY A 27 -5.64 0.28 -14.72
CA GLY A 27 -4.33 0.50 -15.32
C GLY A 27 -4.14 -0.31 -16.62
N PRO A 28 -2.90 -0.48 -17.12
CA PRO A 28 -1.67 0.12 -16.58
C PRO A 28 -1.59 1.63 -16.78
N VAL A 29 -1.08 2.33 -15.78
CA VAL A 29 -0.73 3.76 -15.87
C VAL A 29 0.78 3.91 -15.80
N GLU A 30 1.40 4.45 -16.85
CA GLU A 30 2.84 4.72 -16.91
C GLU A 30 3.22 5.80 -15.91
N ALA A 31 4.30 5.56 -15.15
CA ALA A 31 4.77 6.49 -14.14
C ALA A 31 6.28 6.46 -13.97
N GLU A 32 6.81 7.55 -13.43
CA GLU A 32 8.21 7.68 -13.00
C GLU A 32 8.25 7.88 -11.49
N VAL A 33 9.17 7.21 -10.80
CA VAL A 33 9.35 7.38 -9.36
C VAL A 33 10.10 8.68 -9.08
N VAL A 34 9.45 9.59 -8.37
CA VAL A 34 10.03 10.87 -7.95
C VAL A 34 10.90 10.68 -6.71
N ARG A 35 10.37 9.91 -5.73
CA ARG A 35 11.11 9.56 -4.50
C ARG A 35 10.47 8.38 -3.79
N VAL A 36 11.27 7.60 -3.10
CA VAL A 36 10.82 6.54 -2.18
C VAL A 36 10.73 7.12 -0.77
N ILE A 37 9.60 6.90 -0.10
CA ILE A 37 9.35 7.40 1.26
C ILE A 37 9.85 6.38 2.29
N ASP A 38 9.36 5.13 2.19
CA ASP A 38 9.70 3.99 3.03
C ASP A 38 9.64 2.67 2.25
N GLY A 39 9.59 1.52 2.92
CA GLY A 39 9.66 0.21 2.27
C GLY A 39 8.43 -0.20 1.45
N ASP A 40 7.32 0.53 1.54
CA ASP A 40 6.08 0.24 0.80
C ASP A 40 5.36 1.50 0.27
N SER A 41 6.01 2.67 0.35
CA SER A 41 5.39 3.94 -0.03
C SER A 41 6.36 4.80 -0.82
N LEU A 42 5.86 5.38 -1.91
CA LEU A 42 6.65 6.22 -2.81
C LEU A 42 5.79 7.32 -3.44
N VAL A 43 6.43 8.31 -4.02
CA VAL A 43 5.81 9.35 -4.84
C VAL A 43 6.14 9.09 -6.28
N VAL A 44 5.13 9.10 -7.12
CA VAL A 44 5.29 8.94 -8.57
C VAL A 44 4.74 10.13 -9.32
N ARG A 45 5.25 10.35 -10.52
CA ARG A 45 4.66 11.19 -11.55
C ARG A 45 4.01 10.30 -12.60
N ALA A 46 2.69 10.16 -12.51
CA ALA A 46 1.88 9.31 -13.37
C ALA A 46 1.42 10.08 -14.61
N ARG A 47 1.53 9.47 -15.80
CA ARG A 47 1.02 10.02 -17.05
C ARG A 47 -0.46 9.66 -17.19
N ILE A 48 -1.34 10.63 -17.04
CA ILE A 48 -2.80 10.42 -17.06
C ILE A 48 -3.43 10.74 -18.43
N TRP A 49 -2.75 11.55 -19.26
CA TRP A 49 -3.20 11.94 -20.58
C TRP A 49 -2.02 12.43 -21.43
N LEU A 50 -2.30 12.73 -22.71
CA LEU A 50 -1.31 13.32 -23.63
C LEU A 50 -0.77 14.64 -23.08
N GLY A 51 0.53 14.68 -22.74
CA GLY A 51 1.18 15.85 -22.17
C GLY A 51 0.77 16.20 -20.73
N GLN A 52 -0.02 15.35 -20.05
CA GLN A 52 -0.45 15.61 -18.68
C GLN A 52 0.05 14.53 -17.71
N THR A 53 0.61 14.99 -16.61
CA THR A 53 1.08 14.14 -15.53
C THR A 53 0.53 14.62 -14.19
N VAL A 54 0.33 13.68 -13.27
CA VAL A 54 -0.07 13.96 -11.89
C VAL A 54 0.98 13.37 -10.96
N GLU A 55 1.41 14.14 -9.99
CA GLU A 55 2.26 13.64 -8.90
C GLU A 55 1.36 13.15 -7.76
N THR A 56 1.54 11.91 -7.34
CA THR A 56 0.71 11.29 -6.32
C THR A 56 1.52 10.36 -5.42
N HIS A 57 1.05 10.21 -4.19
CA HIS A 57 1.57 9.22 -3.24
C HIS A 57 0.96 7.85 -3.57
N VAL A 58 1.81 6.84 -3.64
CA VAL A 58 1.41 5.45 -3.86
C VAL A 58 1.85 4.60 -2.69
N ARG A 59 0.92 3.87 -2.10
CA ARG A 59 1.21 2.74 -1.23
C ARG A 59 1.21 1.47 -2.08
N LEU A 60 2.26 0.69 -1.97
CA LEU A 60 2.40 -0.60 -2.64
C LEU A 60 1.41 -1.60 -2.05
N ALA A 61 0.54 -2.15 -2.88
CA ALA A 61 -0.43 -3.16 -2.49
C ALA A 61 0.25 -4.50 -2.18
N GLY A 62 -0.38 -5.29 -1.30
CA GLY A 62 0.05 -6.67 -1.04
C GLY A 62 1.22 -6.84 -0.08
N VAL A 63 1.77 -5.76 0.50
CA VAL A 63 2.92 -5.83 1.41
C VAL A 63 2.74 -4.97 2.66
N ASP A 64 3.45 -5.39 3.72
CA ASP A 64 3.67 -4.65 4.95
C ASP A 64 5.18 -4.49 5.14
N ALA A 65 5.64 -3.26 5.28
CA ALA A 65 7.04 -2.93 5.50
C ALA A 65 7.28 -2.47 6.95
N PRO A 66 8.51 -2.65 7.47
CA PRO A 66 8.91 -2.04 8.73
C PRO A 66 8.93 -0.51 8.61
N GLU A 67 8.65 0.17 9.71
CA GLU A 67 8.48 1.62 9.74
C GLU A 67 9.81 2.34 10.06
N LEU A 68 10.17 3.40 9.31
CA LEU A 68 11.36 4.23 9.59
C LEU A 68 11.31 4.86 10.99
N ARG A 69 10.10 5.14 11.49
CA ARG A 69 9.85 5.60 12.87
C ARG A 69 9.45 4.44 13.78
N GLY A 70 9.98 3.24 13.50
CA GLY A 70 9.69 2.01 14.23
C GLY A 70 10.01 2.09 15.72
N LYS A 71 9.45 1.16 16.48
CA LYS A 71 9.51 1.13 17.94
C LYS A 71 10.85 0.67 18.50
N CYS A 72 11.72 0.07 17.68
CA CYS A 72 13.04 -0.42 18.07
C CYS A 72 14.06 -0.21 16.95
N GLU A 73 15.35 -0.20 17.30
CA GLU A 73 16.44 -0.01 16.35
C GLU A 73 16.51 -1.12 15.29
N GLU A 74 16.07 -2.32 15.61
CA GLU A 74 15.97 -3.43 14.67
C GLU A 74 14.98 -3.11 13.55
N GLU A 75 13.77 -2.64 13.89
CA GLU A 75 12.75 -2.24 12.93
C GLU A 75 13.23 -1.10 12.04
N LYS A 76 13.89 -0.09 12.60
CA LYS A 76 14.43 1.05 11.84
C LYS A 76 15.49 0.60 10.82
N ARG A 77 16.40 -0.31 11.20
CA ARG A 77 17.38 -0.88 10.25
C ARG A 77 16.72 -1.68 9.13
N GLN A 78 15.71 -2.48 9.47
CA GLN A 78 14.94 -3.23 8.48
C GLN A 78 14.17 -2.28 7.54
N ALA A 79 13.62 -1.17 8.06
CA ALA A 79 12.94 -0.15 7.27
C ALA A 79 13.86 0.54 6.25
N GLU A 80 15.09 0.88 6.65
CA GLU A 80 16.08 1.42 5.71
C GLU A 80 16.47 0.40 4.64
N ALA A 81 16.60 -0.88 4.99
CA ALA A 81 16.87 -1.94 4.02
C ALA A 81 15.70 -2.12 3.03
N ALA A 82 14.47 -2.11 3.52
CA ALA A 82 13.27 -2.22 2.68
C ALA A 82 13.14 -1.01 1.74
N ARG A 83 13.37 0.21 2.24
CA ARG A 83 13.37 1.44 1.45
C ARG A 83 14.43 1.41 0.35
N ALA A 84 15.66 0.99 0.67
CA ALA A 84 16.75 0.85 -0.31
C ALA A 84 16.42 -0.20 -1.38
N ALA A 85 15.80 -1.32 -0.99
CA ALA A 85 15.38 -2.37 -1.91
C ALA A 85 14.26 -1.87 -2.85
N LEU A 86 13.26 -1.16 -2.33
CA LEU A 86 12.21 -0.55 -3.16
C LEU A 86 12.81 0.44 -4.17
N ALA A 87 13.71 1.33 -3.73
CA ALA A 87 14.39 2.26 -4.61
C ALA A 87 15.19 1.56 -5.73
N SER A 88 15.86 0.45 -5.40
CA SER A 88 16.59 -0.36 -6.38
C SER A 88 15.66 -1.02 -7.42
N LEU A 89 14.50 -1.54 -6.98
CA LEU A 89 13.54 -2.24 -7.84
C LEU A 89 12.75 -1.29 -8.74
N THR A 90 12.66 -0.02 -8.39
CA THR A 90 11.86 1.00 -9.09
C THR A 90 12.71 2.03 -9.83
N GLN A 91 13.95 1.67 -10.18
CA GLN A 91 14.77 2.49 -11.07
C GLN A 91 14.19 2.48 -12.49
N GLY A 92 13.98 3.69 -13.06
CA GLY A 92 13.37 3.86 -14.37
C GLY A 92 11.84 3.84 -14.37
N PRO A 93 11.22 3.70 -15.55
CA PRO A 93 9.77 3.70 -15.68
C PRO A 93 9.11 2.52 -14.98
N VAL A 94 7.98 2.78 -14.34
CA VAL A 94 7.13 1.77 -13.70
C VAL A 94 5.71 1.87 -14.23
N ARG A 95 4.93 0.82 -14.03
CA ARG A 95 3.49 0.77 -14.34
C ARG A 95 2.70 0.58 -13.07
N LEU A 96 1.66 1.36 -12.90
CA LEU A 96 0.69 1.24 -11.82
C LEU A 96 -0.52 0.44 -12.32
N LEU A 97 -0.95 -0.55 -11.55
CA LEU A 97 -2.09 -1.41 -11.84
C LEU A 97 -3.00 -1.48 -10.62
N ASP A 98 -4.27 -1.82 -10.83
CA ASP A 98 -5.27 -2.00 -9.77
C ASP A 98 -5.28 -0.84 -8.78
N ILE A 99 -5.30 0.38 -9.31
CA ILE A 99 -5.17 1.62 -8.54
C ILE A 99 -6.48 1.90 -7.83
N GLU A 100 -6.43 2.09 -6.53
CA GLU A 100 -7.58 2.36 -5.67
C GLU A 100 -7.30 3.54 -4.74
N THR A 101 -8.35 4.26 -4.35
CA THR A 101 -8.22 5.26 -3.29
C THR A 101 -7.86 4.58 -1.97
N ASP A 102 -6.76 5.01 -1.33
CA ASP A 102 -6.41 4.50 -0.01
C ASP A 102 -7.34 5.13 1.06
N LYS A 103 -7.69 4.33 2.06
CA LYS A 103 -8.53 4.75 3.20
C LYS A 103 -7.99 5.97 3.98
N TYR A 104 -6.71 6.29 3.85
CA TYR A 104 -6.09 7.41 4.57
C TYR A 104 -6.05 8.73 3.78
N GLY A 105 -6.73 8.81 2.63
CA GLY A 105 -6.79 10.03 1.82
C GLY A 105 -5.44 10.53 1.29
N GLY A 106 -5.46 11.28 0.21
CA GLY A 106 -4.27 11.91 -0.36
C GLY A 106 -3.23 10.95 -0.96
N ARG A 107 -3.51 9.64 -1.00
CA ARG A 107 -2.68 8.62 -1.65
C ARG A 107 -3.54 7.53 -2.28
N VAL A 108 -2.95 6.77 -3.17
CA VAL A 108 -3.56 5.61 -3.80
C VAL A 108 -2.87 4.33 -3.34
N LEU A 109 -3.62 3.24 -3.32
CA LEU A 109 -3.10 1.88 -3.21
C LEU A 109 -2.95 1.33 -4.62
N ALA A 110 -1.81 0.78 -4.99
CA ALA A 110 -1.60 0.23 -6.31
C ALA A 110 -0.58 -0.92 -6.31
N ARG A 111 -0.72 -1.83 -7.25
CA ARG A 111 0.37 -2.73 -7.66
C ARG A 111 1.32 -1.95 -8.54
N ILE A 112 2.61 -2.27 -8.40
CA ILE A 112 3.68 -1.62 -9.19
C ILE A 112 4.44 -2.71 -9.95
N GLU A 113 4.57 -2.51 -11.25
CA GLU A 113 5.44 -3.32 -12.10
C GLU A 113 6.61 -2.50 -12.62
N SER A 114 7.80 -3.04 -12.50
CA SER A 114 9.03 -2.54 -13.10
C SER A 114 9.40 -3.38 -14.32
N ALA A 115 9.86 -2.76 -15.40
CA ALA A 115 10.27 -3.47 -16.61
C ALA A 115 11.41 -4.48 -16.35
N ALA A 116 12.32 -4.16 -15.42
CA ALA A 116 13.47 -5.00 -15.10
C ALA A 116 13.16 -6.14 -14.12
N HIS A 117 12.16 -5.96 -13.24
CA HIS A 117 11.96 -6.86 -12.10
C HIS A 117 10.54 -7.44 -11.99
N GLY A 118 9.62 -7.07 -12.90
CA GLY A 118 8.22 -7.50 -12.84
C GLY A 118 7.49 -6.89 -11.65
N ASP A 119 6.65 -7.68 -10.96
CA ASP A 119 5.89 -7.25 -9.80
C ASP A 119 6.82 -6.93 -8.61
N VAL A 120 6.81 -5.66 -8.22
CA VAL A 120 7.71 -5.11 -7.20
C VAL A 120 7.41 -5.67 -5.81
N ALA A 121 6.13 -5.90 -5.48
CA ALA A 121 5.74 -6.48 -4.19
C ALA A 121 6.30 -7.89 -4.04
N THR A 122 6.14 -8.73 -5.06
CA THR A 122 6.69 -10.09 -5.11
C THR A 122 8.21 -10.07 -4.96
N ALA A 123 8.91 -9.16 -5.65
CA ALA A 123 10.36 -9.06 -5.57
C ALA A 123 10.85 -8.62 -4.18
N LEU A 124 10.15 -7.72 -3.49
CA LEU A 124 10.47 -7.30 -2.12
C LEU A 124 10.25 -8.44 -1.11
N VAL A 125 9.13 -9.18 -1.24
CA VAL A 125 8.86 -10.35 -0.40
C VAL A 125 9.93 -11.42 -0.59
N ALA A 126 10.32 -11.71 -1.83
CA ALA A 126 11.39 -12.66 -2.14
C ALA A 126 12.76 -12.26 -1.54
N ARG A 127 13.02 -10.95 -1.40
CA ARG A 127 14.21 -10.43 -0.70
C ARG A 127 14.09 -10.49 0.82
N GLY A 128 12.92 -10.82 1.37
CA GLY A 128 12.69 -10.91 2.82
C GLY A 128 12.70 -9.57 3.56
N VAL A 129 12.61 -8.44 2.85
CA VAL A 129 12.67 -7.09 3.44
C VAL A 129 11.28 -6.53 3.78
N VAL A 130 10.23 -7.14 3.28
CA VAL A 130 8.83 -6.87 3.59
C VAL A 130 8.07 -8.19 3.79
N ARG A 131 6.85 -8.14 4.32
CA ARG A 131 5.95 -9.30 4.48
C ARG A 131 4.80 -9.20 3.51
N ALA A 132 4.29 -10.33 3.02
CA ALA A 132 3.02 -10.36 2.34
C ALA A 132 1.91 -9.89 3.29
N TYR A 133 0.96 -9.09 2.77
CA TYR A 133 -0.10 -8.48 3.56
C TYR A 133 -1.41 -8.44 2.79
N ASP A 134 -2.45 -8.99 3.38
CA ASP A 134 -3.80 -9.11 2.82
C ASP A 134 -4.83 -8.13 3.40
N GLY A 135 -4.38 -7.18 4.23
CA GLY A 135 -5.26 -6.19 4.88
C GLY A 135 -5.64 -6.52 6.32
N GLY A 136 -5.17 -7.64 6.89
CA GLY A 136 -5.44 -8.07 8.25
C GLY A 136 -4.66 -7.29 9.34
N ALA A 137 -4.46 -7.91 10.50
CA ALA A 137 -3.66 -7.34 11.58
C ALA A 137 -2.17 -7.36 11.22
N ARG A 138 -1.46 -6.25 11.43
CA ARG A 138 -0.01 -6.17 11.21
C ARG A 138 0.74 -6.80 12.37
N GLY A 139 1.70 -7.69 12.06
CA GLY A 139 2.65 -8.21 13.03
C GLY A 139 3.72 -7.18 13.41
N GLY A 140 4.25 -7.26 14.65
CA GLY A 140 5.40 -6.44 15.05
C GLY A 140 6.67 -6.82 14.28
N TRP A 141 7.58 -5.83 14.13
CA TRP A 141 8.89 -6.00 13.50
C TRP A 141 10.02 -6.08 14.54
N CYS A 142 9.75 -5.65 15.77
CA CYS A 142 10.69 -5.79 16.88
C CYS A 142 10.70 -7.23 17.40
N ARG A 143 11.88 -7.84 17.54
CA ARG A 143 12.01 -9.09 18.27
C ARG A 143 11.65 -8.85 19.74
N LEU A 144 10.83 -9.71 20.29
CA LEU A 144 10.64 -9.71 21.74
C LEU A 144 11.99 -10.02 22.39
N ALA A 145 12.44 -9.17 23.30
CA ALA A 145 13.66 -9.42 24.07
C ALA A 145 13.48 -10.76 24.80
N GLY A 146 14.23 -11.80 24.38
CA GLY A 146 14.13 -13.15 24.95
C GLY A 146 13.69 -14.26 23.99
N ALA A 147 13.30 -13.96 22.76
CA ALA A 147 13.07 -15.02 21.77
C ALA A 147 14.44 -15.59 21.31
N MET A 148 14.77 -16.78 21.80
CA MET A 148 15.92 -17.57 21.30
C MET A 148 15.78 -17.73 19.78
N PRO A 149 16.91 -17.65 19.02
CA PRO A 149 16.90 -17.96 17.59
C PRO A 149 16.35 -19.38 17.42
N LEU A 150 15.35 -19.53 16.54
CA LEU A 150 14.90 -20.86 16.14
C LEU A 150 16.12 -21.62 15.62
N LYS A 151 16.45 -22.73 16.30
CA LYS A 151 17.50 -23.65 15.88
C LYS A 151 17.22 -24.05 14.44
N ALA A 152 18.17 -23.81 13.55
CA ALA A 152 18.08 -24.28 12.18
C ALA A 152 17.86 -25.81 12.22
N PRO A 153 16.99 -26.38 11.36
CA PRO A 153 16.84 -27.82 11.29
C PRO A 153 18.18 -28.43 10.90
N ASP A 154 18.67 -29.37 11.71
CA ASP A 154 19.84 -30.18 11.40
C ASP A 154 19.58 -30.86 10.05
N ARG A 155 20.41 -30.58 9.06
CA ARG A 155 20.41 -31.33 7.79
C ARG A 155 20.93 -32.73 8.07
N PRO A 156 20.27 -33.78 7.55
CA PRO A 156 20.80 -35.14 7.57
C PRO A 156 22.04 -35.26 6.69
#